data_18fc92ab6c583afdef84ab88939ea6a1
#
_entry.id   18fc92ab6c583afdef84ab88939ea6a1
#
_cell.length_a   1.000
_cell.length_b   1.000
_cell.length_c   1.000
_cell.angle_alpha   90.00
_cell.angle_beta   90.00
_cell.angle_gamma   90.00
#
_symmetry.space_group_name_H-M   'P 1'
#
loop_
_entity.id
_entity.type
_entity.pdbx_description
1 polymer ?
#
loop_
_entity_poly.entity_id
_entity_poly.type
_entity_poly.pdbx_seq_one_letter_code
_entity_poly.pdbx_strand_id
1 'polypeptide(L)'
;MKGRRLAIGLIGLGYWGSNLARNLARIPACELLWCCDTDPACRQRASSIFPEARFSEDFEELLADEGLDAIAIATPVPTHAALAERTIAAGKHCFVEKPLARRAADAERVAALAEARELVLMVGHLLEFHPGVEALRGLIDTGELGELHYIYSQRLNLGKLRADENALWSLGAHDVSVFLNLTRELPLEVSAHGESFVREGVEDVVFGHLRFPSGMVAHMHLSWLDPHKERRLTVVGSQRMAVFDDMATERKLTVFDKGFDLDGASKDDYVTRSGGASSPAIAAVEPLRLELEHFVECTRDGSRPHSDGASGVRVVRVLEALQLSLEAGGAPVALEARSAAGSQ
;
A
#
# COMPACT_ATOMS: atom_id res chain seq x y z
N MET A 1 -14.77 -23.84 -5.36
CA MET A 1 -14.37 -24.55 -4.11
C MET A 1 -15.33 -24.24 -2.94
N LYS A 2 -16.62 -24.53 -3.10
CA LYS A 2 -17.61 -24.27 -2.03
C LYS A 2 -17.49 -25.36 -0.93
N GLY A 3 -17.02 -24.99 0.25
CA GLY A 3 -17.03 -25.83 1.45
C GLY A 3 -15.68 -26.13 2.12
N ARG A 4 -14.54 -26.03 1.41
CA ARG A 4 -13.20 -26.24 2.00
C ARG A 4 -12.61 -24.89 2.44
N ARG A 5 -11.90 -24.87 3.57
CA ARG A 5 -11.08 -23.73 4.00
C ARG A 5 -9.90 -23.57 3.04
N LEU A 6 -9.54 -22.34 2.73
CA LEU A 6 -8.37 -22.05 1.92
C LEU A 6 -7.10 -22.33 2.73
N ALA A 7 -6.24 -23.24 2.26
CA ALA A 7 -4.98 -23.53 2.92
C ALA A 7 -3.90 -22.51 2.52
N ILE A 8 -3.38 -21.78 3.49
CA ILE A 8 -2.41 -20.71 3.28
C ILE A 8 -1.10 -21.04 4.00
N GLY A 9 0.01 -20.88 3.28
CA GLY A 9 1.36 -20.83 3.82
C GLY A 9 1.81 -19.38 4.06
N LEU A 10 2.58 -19.16 5.11
CA LEU A 10 3.22 -17.87 5.39
C LEU A 10 4.72 -18.04 5.42
N ILE A 11 5.44 -17.22 4.67
CA ILE A 11 6.89 -17.13 4.68
C ILE A 11 7.35 -15.77 5.24
N GLY A 12 8.27 -15.82 6.22
CA GLY A 12 8.70 -14.67 7.00
C GLY A 12 7.85 -14.51 8.27
N LEU A 13 8.40 -14.87 9.44
CA LEU A 13 7.75 -14.82 10.75
C LEU A 13 8.31 -13.71 11.65
N GLY A 14 8.90 -12.69 11.04
CA GLY A 14 9.36 -11.49 11.71
C GLY A 14 8.22 -10.68 12.31
N TYR A 15 8.49 -9.42 12.64
CA TYR A 15 7.50 -8.54 13.27
C TYR A 15 6.17 -8.46 12.49
N TRP A 16 6.25 -8.24 11.16
CA TRP A 16 5.05 -8.08 10.34
C TRP A 16 4.38 -9.43 10.03
N GLY A 17 5.18 -10.45 9.70
CA GLY A 17 4.65 -11.80 9.46
C GLY A 17 3.87 -12.38 10.63
N SER A 18 4.27 -12.08 11.86
CA SER A 18 3.50 -12.48 13.06
C SER A 18 2.10 -11.84 13.10
N ASN A 19 1.93 -10.61 12.58
CA ASN A 19 0.62 -9.97 12.46
C ASN A 19 -0.23 -10.62 11.36
N LEU A 20 0.37 -10.98 10.22
CA LEU A 20 -0.30 -11.75 9.17
C LEU A 20 -0.76 -13.11 9.70
N ALA A 21 0.12 -13.88 10.34
CA ALA A 21 -0.21 -15.17 10.94
C ALA A 21 -1.40 -15.09 11.89
N ARG A 22 -1.39 -14.08 12.80
CA ARG A 22 -2.47 -13.85 13.76
C ARG A 22 -3.81 -13.58 13.08
N ASN A 23 -3.82 -12.80 12.01
CA ASN A 23 -5.05 -12.51 11.28
C ASN A 23 -5.51 -13.70 10.45
N LEU A 24 -4.63 -14.37 9.69
CA LEU A 24 -4.96 -15.56 8.90
C LEU A 24 -5.56 -16.67 9.77
N ALA A 25 -4.98 -16.94 10.94
CA ALA A 25 -5.49 -17.94 11.88
C ALA A 25 -6.89 -17.62 12.42
N ARG A 26 -7.36 -16.37 12.31
CA ARG A 26 -8.68 -15.93 12.81
C ARG A 26 -9.74 -15.81 11.72
N ILE A 27 -9.37 -15.91 10.44
CA ILE A 27 -10.31 -15.87 9.32
C ILE A 27 -10.95 -17.25 9.15
N PRO A 28 -12.27 -17.42 9.37
CA PRO A 28 -12.90 -18.74 9.33
C PRO A 28 -12.81 -19.44 7.97
N ALA A 29 -12.70 -18.67 6.90
CA ALA A 29 -12.69 -19.15 5.52
C ALA A 29 -11.33 -19.70 5.07
N CYS A 30 -10.26 -19.51 5.87
CA CYS A 30 -8.93 -20.04 5.58
C CYS A 30 -8.35 -20.83 6.77
N GLU A 31 -7.23 -21.48 6.52
CA GLU A 31 -6.43 -22.14 7.54
C GLU A 31 -4.95 -21.82 7.28
N LEU A 32 -4.24 -21.41 8.34
CA LEU A 32 -2.80 -21.22 8.32
C LEU A 32 -2.14 -22.61 8.42
N LEU A 33 -1.82 -23.19 7.26
CA LEU A 33 -1.31 -24.57 7.17
C LEU A 33 0.20 -24.64 7.41
N TRP A 34 0.96 -23.68 6.86
CA TRP A 34 2.41 -23.63 6.94
C TRP A 34 2.92 -22.28 7.43
N CYS A 35 3.97 -22.35 8.24
CA CYS A 35 4.78 -21.20 8.66
C CYS A 35 6.25 -21.46 8.35
N CYS A 36 6.88 -20.64 7.51
CA CYS A 36 8.27 -20.80 7.07
C CYS A 36 9.11 -19.59 7.47
N ASP A 37 10.26 -19.82 8.05
CA ASP A 37 11.28 -18.80 8.34
C ASP A 37 12.64 -19.48 8.52
N THR A 38 13.71 -18.86 8.04
CA THR A 38 15.08 -19.36 8.22
C THR A 38 15.57 -19.18 9.67
N ASP A 39 15.03 -18.20 10.42
CA ASP A 39 15.36 -17.97 11.82
C ASP A 39 14.63 -18.96 12.74
N PRO A 40 15.36 -19.88 13.43
CA PRO A 40 14.76 -20.84 14.35
C PRO A 40 14.02 -20.17 15.52
N ALA A 41 14.46 -18.98 15.96
CA ALA A 41 13.80 -18.27 17.05
C ALA A 41 12.42 -17.73 16.61
N CYS A 42 12.28 -17.31 15.36
CA CYS A 42 10.99 -16.92 14.78
C CYS A 42 10.05 -18.13 14.71
N ARG A 43 10.52 -19.27 14.22
CA ARG A 43 9.74 -20.52 14.15
C ARG A 43 9.28 -20.99 15.54
N GLN A 44 10.18 -20.99 16.52
CA GLN A 44 9.85 -21.38 17.89
C GLN A 44 8.78 -20.50 18.54
N ARG A 45 8.86 -19.17 18.34
CA ARG A 45 7.83 -18.26 18.84
C ARG A 45 6.48 -18.52 18.16
N ALA A 46 6.49 -18.67 16.83
CA ALA A 46 5.27 -18.92 16.07
C ALA A 46 4.64 -20.26 16.41
N SER A 47 5.42 -21.33 16.60
CA SER A 47 4.89 -22.67 16.93
C SER A 47 4.18 -22.72 18.28
N SER A 48 4.59 -21.90 19.23
CA SER A 48 3.89 -21.80 20.53
C SER A 48 2.53 -21.09 20.42
N ILE A 49 2.32 -20.30 19.39
CA ILE A 49 1.08 -19.52 19.16
C ILE A 49 0.14 -20.24 18.18
N PHE A 50 0.69 -20.91 17.18
CA PHE A 50 -0.04 -21.59 16.10
C PHE A 50 0.32 -23.08 16.05
N PRO A 51 0.00 -23.88 17.08
CA PRO A 51 0.44 -25.29 17.19
C PRO A 51 -0.14 -26.20 16.11
N GLU A 52 -1.21 -25.80 15.44
CA GLU A 52 -1.83 -26.54 14.34
C GLU A 52 -1.10 -26.37 13.01
N ALA A 53 -0.27 -25.31 12.85
CA ALA A 53 0.48 -25.07 11.63
C ALA A 53 1.73 -25.96 11.57
N ARG A 54 2.14 -26.32 10.36
CA ARG A 54 3.43 -26.96 10.09
C ARG A 54 4.52 -25.89 10.03
N PHE A 55 5.74 -26.25 10.43
CA PHE A 55 6.88 -25.32 10.46
C PHE A 55 8.05 -25.86 9.64
N SER A 56 8.64 -25.00 8.80
CA SER A 56 9.82 -25.33 8.01
C SER A 56 10.79 -24.15 7.96
N GLU A 57 12.05 -24.41 7.68
CA GLU A 57 13.04 -23.44 7.23
C GLU A 57 13.21 -23.42 5.70
N ASP A 58 12.69 -24.46 5.06
CA ASP A 58 12.80 -24.64 3.62
C ASP A 58 11.50 -24.26 2.90
N PHE A 59 11.61 -23.25 2.04
CA PHE A 59 10.50 -22.79 1.22
C PHE A 59 10.05 -23.83 0.18
N GLU A 60 10.94 -24.73 -0.24
CA GLU A 60 10.61 -25.81 -1.20
C GLU A 60 9.52 -26.73 -0.68
N GLU A 61 9.49 -26.97 0.63
CA GLU A 61 8.44 -27.80 1.23
C GLU A 61 7.04 -27.19 1.06
N LEU A 62 6.95 -25.85 1.15
CA LEU A 62 5.68 -25.15 0.92
C LEU A 62 5.28 -25.21 -0.55
N LEU A 63 6.23 -25.05 -1.46
CA LEU A 63 5.98 -25.11 -2.90
C LEU A 63 5.52 -26.50 -3.35
N ALA A 64 6.09 -27.56 -2.76
CA ALA A 64 5.81 -28.94 -3.08
C ALA A 64 4.48 -29.48 -2.46
N ASP A 65 3.92 -28.80 -1.44
CA ASP A 65 2.66 -29.25 -0.81
C ASP A 65 1.46 -28.96 -1.73
N GLU A 66 0.92 -29.99 -2.39
CA GLU A 66 -0.26 -29.90 -3.25
C GLU A 66 -1.54 -29.48 -2.50
N GLY A 67 -1.57 -29.66 -1.19
CA GLY A 67 -2.67 -29.23 -0.33
C GLY A 67 -2.71 -27.72 -0.06
N LEU A 68 -1.63 -26.99 -0.41
CA LEU A 68 -1.51 -25.56 -0.16
C LEU A 68 -2.05 -24.77 -1.35
N ASP A 69 -3.01 -23.88 -1.13
CA ASP A 69 -3.69 -23.08 -2.16
C ASP A 69 -2.97 -21.77 -2.45
N ALA A 70 -2.43 -21.14 -1.40
CA ALA A 70 -1.85 -19.81 -1.48
C ALA A 70 -0.64 -19.65 -0.54
N ILE A 71 0.25 -18.72 -0.87
CA ILE A 71 1.37 -18.32 -0.01
C ILE A 71 1.35 -16.81 0.22
N ALA A 72 1.45 -16.42 1.50
CA ALA A 72 1.68 -15.04 1.93
C ALA A 72 3.17 -14.82 2.19
N ILE A 73 3.75 -13.75 1.65
CA ILE A 73 5.17 -13.41 1.72
C ILE A 73 5.34 -12.15 2.56
N ALA A 74 6.04 -12.25 3.68
CA ALA A 74 6.37 -11.17 4.61
C ALA A 74 7.86 -11.14 4.97
N THR A 75 8.69 -11.48 4.02
CA THR A 75 10.16 -11.49 4.12
C THR A 75 10.74 -10.09 3.84
N PRO A 76 12.05 -9.87 3.90
CA PRO A 76 12.66 -8.62 3.43
C PRO A 76 12.41 -8.36 1.93
N VAL A 77 12.17 -7.09 1.59
CA VAL A 77 11.80 -6.63 0.22
C VAL A 77 12.66 -7.20 -0.91
N PRO A 78 14.02 -7.34 -0.78
CA PRO A 78 14.83 -7.88 -1.86
C PRO A 78 14.45 -9.30 -2.30
N THR A 79 13.69 -10.04 -1.48
CA THR A 79 13.30 -11.43 -1.77
C THR A 79 11.89 -11.54 -2.34
N HIS A 80 11.07 -10.48 -2.26
CA HIS A 80 9.64 -10.52 -2.62
C HIS A 80 9.40 -11.03 -4.04
N ALA A 81 10.02 -10.40 -5.04
CA ALA A 81 9.79 -10.76 -6.44
C ALA A 81 10.17 -12.22 -6.74
N ALA A 82 11.33 -12.68 -6.27
CA ALA A 82 11.80 -14.03 -6.52
C ALA A 82 10.91 -15.09 -5.84
N LEU A 83 10.48 -14.84 -4.61
CA LEU A 83 9.58 -15.76 -3.90
C LEU A 83 8.18 -15.76 -4.51
N ALA A 84 7.68 -14.59 -4.95
CA ALA A 84 6.39 -14.48 -5.61
C ALA A 84 6.39 -15.21 -6.98
N GLU A 85 7.43 -15.03 -7.80
CA GLU A 85 7.59 -15.76 -9.07
C GLU A 85 7.56 -17.28 -8.86
N ARG A 86 8.29 -17.76 -7.86
CA ARG A 86 8.32 -19.20 -7.54
C ARG A 86 6.99 -19.72 -7.01
N THR A 87 6.31 -18.94 -6.15
CA THR A 87 4.97 -19.26 -5.65
C THR A 87 3.98 -19.42 -6.80
N ILE A 88 3.93 -18.43 -7.70
CA ILE A 88 3.03 -18.45 -8.87
C ILE A 88 3.42 -19.55 -9.86
N ALA A 89 4.71 -19.79 -10.09
CA ALA A 89 5.18 -20.88 -10.94
C ALA A 89 4.77 -22.27 -10.41
N ALA A 90 4.67 -22.43 -9.08
CA ALA A 90 4.16 -23.62 -8.42
C ALA A 90 2.62 -23.75 -8.46
N GLY A 91 1.91 -22.83 -9.14
CA GLY A 91 0.46 -22.86 -9.27
C GLY A 91 -0.31 -22.38 -8.04
N LYS A 92 0.33 -21.61 -7.17
CA LYS A 92 -0.29 -21.10 -5.95
C LYS A 92 -0.60 -19.61 -6.04
N HIS A 93 -1.74 -19.19 -5.46
CA HIS A 93 -2.06 -17.77 -5.29
C HIS A 93 -1.05 -17.10 -4.37
N CYS A 94 -0.84 -15.79 -4.54
CA CYS A 94 0.23 -15.09 -3.84
C CYS A 94 -0.25 -13.79 -3.22
N PHE A 95 -0.02 -13.63 -1.92
CA PHE A 95 -0.04 -12.34 -1.23
C PHE A 95 1.39 -11.92 -0.95
N VAL A 96 1.75 -10.68 -1.29
CA VAL A 96 3.11 -10.16 -1.05
C VAL A 96 3.02 -8.86 -0.26
N GLU A 97 3.75 -8.77 0.85
CA GLU A 97 3.91 -7.50 1.55
C GLU A 97 4.50 -6.42 0.64
N LYS A 98 4.13 -5.18 0.95
CA LYS A 98 4.61 -4.01 0.22
C LYS A 98 6.11 -3.73 0.47
N PRO A 99 6.78 -3.15 -0.54
CA PRO A 99 6.39 -3.06 -1.94
C PRO A 99 6.55 -4.42 -2.65
N LEU A 100 5.85 -4.63 -3.75
CA LEU A 100 5.91 -5.89 -4.52
C LEU A 100 7.34 -6.26 -4.93
N ALA A 101 8.15 -5.27 -5.29
CA ALA A 101 9.55 -5.42 -5.66
C ALA A 101 10.32 -4.10 -5.43
N ARG A 102 11.65 -4.14 -5.58
CA ARG A 102 12.50 -2.92 -5.59
C ARG A 102 12.59 -2.26 -6.96
N ARG A 103 12.27 -2.96 -8.03
CA ARG A 103 12.36 -2.49 -9.41
C ARG A 103 11.04 -2.73 -10.12
N ALA A 104 10.63 -1.74 -10.92
CA ALA A 104 9.41 -1.85 -11.70
C ALA A 104 9.42 -3.05 -12.64
N ALA A 105 10.56 -3.33 -13.29
CA ALA A 105 10.70 -4.48 -14.19
C ALA A 105 10.49 -5.83 -13.47
N ASP A 106 10.91 -5.95 -12.22
CA ASP A 106 10.68 -7.17 -11.42
C ASP A 106 9.20 -7.30 -11.04
N ALA A 107 8.57 -6.20 -10.63
CA ALA A 107 7.13 -6.17 -10.32
C ALA A 107 6.29 -6.51 -11.57
N GLU A 108 6.67 -5.99 -12.75
CA GLU A 108 6.01 -6.29 -14.03
C GLU A 108 6.08 -7.78 -14.39
N ARG A 109 7.25 -8.42 -14.20
CA ARG A 109 7.39 -9.86 -14.47
C ARG A 109 6.50 -10.71 -13.55
N VAL A 110 6.48 -10.37 -12.24
CA VAL A 110 5.63 -11.09 -11.28
C VAL A 110 4.16 -10.93 -11.62
N ALA A 111 3.71 -9.70 -11.94
CA ALA A 111 2.32 -9.42 -12.29
C ALA A 111 1.91 -10.11 -13.58
N ALA A 112 2.75 -10.06 -14.63
CA ALA A 112 2.49 -10.73 -15.89
C ALA A 112 2.45 -12.28 -15.75
N LEU A 113 3.29 -12.84 -14.90
CA LEU A 113 3.28 -14.29 -14.63
C LEU A 113 1.98 -14.70 -13.92
N ALA A 114 1.50 -13.91 -12.94
CA ALA A 114 0.26 -14.19 -12.25
C ALA A 114 -0.95 -14.13 -13.21
N GLU A 115 -1.00 -13.11 -14.06
CA GLU A 115 -2.04 -12.96 -15.08
C GLU A 115 -2.04 -14.14 -16.07
N ALA A 116 -0.87 -14.50 -16.61
CA ALA A 116 -0.71 -15.63 -17.53
C ALA A 116 -1.11 -16.99 -16.93
N ARG A 117 -1.04 -17.12 -15.61
CA ARG A 117 -1.41 -18.33 -14.87
C ARG A 117 -2.83 -18.29 -14.30
N GLU A 118 -3.55 -17.19 -14.48
CA GLU A 118 -4.88 -16.94 -13.91
C GLU A 118 -4.89 -17.10 -12.37
N LEU A 119 -3.77 -16.71 -11.72
CA LEU A 119 -3.60 -16.78 -10.29
C LEU A 119 -3.76 -15.40 -9.65
N VAL A 120 -4.38 -15.37 -8.49
CA VAL A 120 -4.50 -14.15 -7.70
C VAL A 120 -3.13 -13.75 -7.19
N LEU A 121 -2.70 -12.53 -7.53
CA LEU A 121 -1.59 -11.81 -6.93
C LEU A 121 -2.13 -10.56 -6.26
N MET A 122 -1.94 -10.44 -4.97
CA MET A 122 -2.34 -9.28 -4.16
C MET A 122 -1.15 -8.71 -3.41
N VAL A 123 -1.04 -7.39 -3.39
CA VAL A 123 0.03 -6.67 -2.67
C VAL A 123 -0.53 -6.06 -1.40
N GLY A 124 0.21 -6.17 -0.29
CA GLY A 124 -0.15 -5.71 1.04
C GLY A 124 -0.18 -4.19 1.17
N HIS A 125 -1.02 -3.52 0.40
CA HIS A 125 -1.28 -2.08 0.50
C HIS A 125 -2.33 -1.78 1.56
N LEU A 126 -2.00 -2.11 2.80
CA LEU A 126 -2.85 -2.07 4.00
C LEU A 126 -3.76 -0.84 4.09
N LEU A 127 -3.25 0.35 3.76
CA LEU A 127 -4.01 1.60 3.91
C LEU A 127 -5.17 1.71 2.93
N GLU A 128 -5.15 1.01 1.81
CA GLU A 128 -6.28 0.96 0.88
C GLU A 128 -7.50 0.26 1.49
N PHE A 129 -7.27 -0.60 2.49
CA PHE A 129 -8.30 -1.31 3.26
C PHE A 129 -8.65 -0.62 4.59
N HIS A 130 -8.06 0.54 4.88
CA HIS A 130 -8.39 1.29 6.08
C HIS A 130 -9.77 1.94 5.92
N PRO A 131 -10.74 1.67 6.83
CA PRO A 131 -12.11 2.21 6.69
C PRO A 131 -12.19 3.73 6.53
N GLY A 132 -11.23 4.47 7.09
CA GLY A 132 -11.13 5.93 6.91
C GLY A 132 -10.69 6.35 5.51
N VAL A 133 -9.79 5.59 4.88
CA VAL A 133 -9.35 5.82 3.49
C VAL A 133 -10.47 5.42 2.52
N GLU A 134 -11.17 4.32 2.81
CA GLU A 134 -12.33 3.89 2.03
C GLU A 134 -13.48 4.93 2.10
N ALA A 135 -13.77 5.47 3.30
CA ALA A 135 -14.74 6.54 3.45
C ALA A 135 -14.31 7.81 2.71
N LEU A 136 -13.03 8.18 2.75
CA LEU A 136 -12.49 9.30 1.99
C LEU A 136 -12.63 9.09 0.48
N ARG A 137 -12.36 7.90 -0.01
CA ARG A 137 -12.58 7.52 -1.42
C ARG A 137 -14.06 7.64 -1.80
N GLY A 138 -14.97 7.19 -0.92
CA GLY A 138 -16.41 7.36 -1.13
C GLY A 138 -16.81 8.82 -1.32
N LEU A 139 -16.25 9.76 -0.53
CA LEU A 139 -16.50 11.20 -0.67
C LEU A 139 -16.00 11.75 -2.02
N ILE A 140 -14.90 11.22 -2.53
CA ILE A 140 -14.37 11.59 -3.85
C ILE A 140 -15.27 11.02 -4.96
N ASP A 141 -15.61 9.74 -4.88
CA ASP A 141 -16.43 9.03 -5.88
C ASP A 141 -17.86 9.60 -5.99
N THR A 142 -18.44 10.09 -4.89
CA THR A 142 -19.74 10.76 -4.89
C THR A 142 -19.69 12.22 -5.32
N GLY A 143 -18.48 12.77 -5.54
CA GLY A 143 -18.28 14.17 -5.91
C GLY A 143 -18.49 15.17 -4.76
N GLU A 144 -18.61 14.71 -3.51
CA GLU A 144 -18.83 15.60 -2.35
C GLU A 144 -17.68 16.59 -2.11
N LEU A 145 -16.45 16.24 -2.52
CA LEU A 145 -15.31 17.13 -2.43
C LEU A 145 -15.19 18.07 -3.65
N GLY A 146 -15.94 17.81 -4.73
CA GLY A 146 -15.80 18.50 -6.02
C GLY A 146 -14.55 18.05 -6.78
N GLU A 147 -14.01 18.91 -7.65
CA GLU A 147 -12.75 18.65 -8.34
C GLU A 147 -11.59 18.68 -7.35
N LEU A 148 -10.72 17.68 -7.40
CA LEU A 148 -9.56 17.61 -6.52
C LEU A 148 -8.50 18.61 -6.98
N HIS A 149 -8.09 19.49 -6.08
CA HIS A 149 -7.02 20.44 -6.32
C HIS A 149 -5.66 19.86 -5.93
N TYR A 150 -5.55 19.39 -4.69
CA TYR A 150 -4.34 18.75 -4.22
C TYR A 150 -4.58 17.80 -3.04
N ILE A 151 -3.62 16.90 -2.88
CA ILE A 151 -3.53 15.96 -1.74
C ILE A 151 -2.17 16.13 -1.09
N TYR A 152 -2.09 16.10 0.24
CA TYR A 152 -0.80 15.96 0.89
C TYR A 152 -0.85 14.99 2.08
N SER A 153 0.28 14.32 2.31
CA SER A 153 0.46 13.40 3.41
C SER A 153 1.65 13.76 4.29
N GLN A 154 1.52 13.43 5.56
CA GLN A 154 2.59 13.49 6.54
C GLN A 154 2.70 12.12 7.22
N ARG A 155 3.86 11.49 7.07
CA ARG A 155 4.17 10.21 7.69
C ARG A 155 5.49 10.31 8.42
N LEU A 156 5.39 10.72 9.67
CA LEU A 156 6.51 11.19 10.48
C LEU A 156 6.59 10.40 11.78
N ASN A 157 7.78 10.17 12.27
CA ASN A 157 8.04 9.66 13.62
C ASN A 157 9.55 9.69 13.94
N LEU A 158 9.91 9.65 15.21
CA LEU A 158 11.24 9.20 15.60
C LEU A 158 11.26 7.66 15.45
N GLY A 159 11.69 7.21 14.28
CA GLY A 159 11.51 5.84 13.83
C GLY A 159 12.73 4.96 14.04
N LYS A 160 12.57 3.69 13.66
CA LYS A 160 13.69 2.76 13.56
C LYS A 160 14.39 2.97 12.23
N LEU A 161 15.64 3.45 12.27
CA LEU A 161 16.48 3.55 11.08
C LEU A 161 16.71 2.17 10.49
N ARG A 162 16.57 2.06 9.19
CA ARG A 162 16.85 0.83 8.44
C ARG A 162 18.17 0.96 7.70
N ALA A 163 18.81 -0.16 7.46
CA ALA A 163 20.10 -0.19 6.77
C ALA A 163 19.95 -0.45 5.28
N ASP A 164 18.86 -1.01 4.89
CA ASP A 164 18.58 -1.61 3.58
C ASP A 164 17.55 -0.84 2.74
N GLU A 165 16.90 0.18 3.33
CA GLU A 165 15.96 1.06 2.64
C GLU A 165 15.97 2.46 3.27
N ASN A 166 15.62 3.49 2.52
CA ASN A 166 15.43 4.86 3.01
C ASN A 166 13.98 5.15 3.40
N ALA A 167 13.71 6.38 3.89
CA ALA A 167 12.37 6.80 4.30
C ALA A 167 11.35 6.73 3.16
N LEU A 168 11.76 6.96 1.90
CA LEU A 168 10.89 6.85 0.72
C LEU A 168 10.34 5.44 0.56
N TRP A 169 11.19 4.43 0.49
CA TRP A 169 10.77 3.04 0.28
C TRP A 169 10.03 2.46 1.48
N SER A 170 10.46 2.85 2.69
CA SER A 170 9.85 2.37 3.92
C SER A 170 8.45 2.93 4.15
N LEU A 171 8.30 4.25 4.04
CA LEU A 171 7.09 4.99 4.40
C LEU A 171 6.26 5.36 3.17
N GLY A 172 6.91 5.83 2.10
CA GLY A 172 6.26 6.39 0.91
C GLY A 172 5.43 5.38 0.12
N ALA A 173 5.75 4.08 0.18
CA ALA A 173 4.95 3.05 -0.46
C ALA A 173 3.46 3.10 -0.03
N HIS A 174 3.20 3.43 1.23
CA HIS A 174 1.85 3.59 1.74
C HIS A 174 1.15 4.82 1.18
N ASP A 175 1.86 5.95 1.12
CA ASP A 175 1.27 7.22 0.65
C ASP A 175 1.05 7.19 -0.86
N VAL A 176 2.01 6.65 -1.62
CA VAL A 176 1.87 6.45 -3.07
C VAL A 176 0.68 5.55 -3.39
N SER A 177 0.51 4.42 -2.70
CA SER A 177 -0.62 3.52 -2.93
C SER A 177 -1.95 4.23 -2.70
N VAL A 178 -2.06 5.00 -1.61
CA VAL A 178 -3.27 5.78 -1.30
C VAL A 178 -3.51 6.87 -2.35
N PHE A 179 -2.48 7.61 -2.79
CA PHE A 179 -2.65 8.62 -3.83
C PHE A 179 -3.20 8.00 -5.12
N LEU A 180 -2.59 6.89 -5.58
CA LEU A 180 -3.03 6.20 -6.79
C LEU A 180 -4.44 5.60 -6.65
N ASN A 181 -4.80 5.11 -5.47
CA ASN A 181 -6.13 4.60 -5.16
C ASN A 181 -7.20 5.71 -5.18
N LEU A 182 -6.91 6.88 -4.60
CA LEU A 182 -7.85 7.99 -4.53
C LEU A 182 -8.03 8.70 -5.88
N THR A 183 -6.95 8.86 -6.65
CA THR A 183 -6.97 9.56 -7.95
C THR A 183 -7.35 8.67 -9.11
N ARG A 184 -7.06 7.37 -9.02
CA ARG A 184 -7.14 6.40 -10.13
C ARG A 184 -6.27 6.76 -11.34
N GLU A 185 -5.33 7.68 -11.15
CA GLU A 185 -4.40 8.15 -12.18
C GLU A 185 -2.96 7.75 -11.85
N LEU A 186 -2.12 7.63 -12.87
CA LEU A 186 -0.66 7.66 -12.72
C LEU A 186 -0.20 9.10 -12.85
N PRO A 187 0.76 9.56 -12.03
CA PRO A 187 1.34 10.88 -12.22
C PRO A 187 2.08 10.96 -13.55
N LEU A 188 2.04 12.13 -14.19
CA LEU A 188 2.83 12.45 -15.39
C LEU A 188 4.31 12.62 -15.05
N GLU A 189 4.57 13.19 -13.88
CA GLU A 189 5.89 13.59 -13.44
C GLU A 189 5.95 13.55 -11.93
N VAL A 190 7.11 13.18 -11.40
CA VAL A 190 7.40 13.20 -9.96
C VAL A 190 8.74 13.87 -9.70
N SER A 191 8.88 14.47 -8.51
CA SER A 191 10.17 14.93 -8.00
C SER A 191 10.27 14.66 -6.50
N ALA A 192 11.51 14.47 -6.01
CA ALA A 192 11.75 14.25 -4.60
C ALA A 192 13.08 14.87 -4.16
N HIS A 193 13.05 15.48 -2.98
CA HIS A 193 14.23 15.95 -2.27
C HIS A 193 14.33 15.23 -0.93
N GLY A 194 15.53 14.87 -0.52
CA GLY A 194 15.75 14.18 0.75
C GLY A 194 17.15 14.40 1.27
N GLU A 195 17.31 14.17 2.57
CA GLU A 195 18.56 14.34 3.27
C GLU A 195 18.83 13.14 4.19
N SER A 196 20.13 12.84 4.35
CA SER A 196 20.63 11.77 5.20
C SER A 196 21.43 12.37 6.36
N PHE A 197 20.75 12.64 7.47
CA PHE A 197 21.37 13.27 8.65
C PHE A 197 22.00 12.27 9.62
N VAL A 198 21.48 11.05 9.68
CA VAL A 198 21.90 10.06 10.67
C VAL A 198 22.81 9.00 10.05
N ARG A 199 22.54 8.57 8.83
CA ARG A 199 23.34 7.59 8.10
C ARG A 199 23.57 8.08 6.68
N GLU A 200 24.82 8.31 6.33
CA GLU A 200 25.23 8.72 4.98
C GLU A 200 24.66 7.78 3.90
N GLY A 201 24.06 8.37 2.86
CA GLY A 201 23.51 7.65 1.73
C GLY A 201 22.15 6.95 1.98
N VAL A 202 21.52 7.18 3.15
CA VAL A 202 20.17 6.66 3.46
C VAL A 202 19.31 7.82 3.94
N GLU A 203 18.46 8.33 3.09
CA GLU A 203 17.64 9.52 3.38
C GLU A 203 16.67 9.25 4.55
N ASP A 204 16.84 10.02 5.63
CA ASP A 204 15.99 9.99 6.83
C ASP A 204 14.72 10.79 6.64
N VAL A 205 14.80 11.82 5.80
CA VAL A 205 13.72 12.76 5.49
C VAL A 205 13.59 12.87 3.97
N VAL A 206 12.37 12.76 3.47
CA VAL A 206 12.05 12.90 2.04
C VAL A 206 10.80 13.73 1.86
N PHE A 207 10.86 14.67 0.91
CA PHE A 207 9.74 15.46 0.41
C PHE A 207 9.50 15.06 -1.05
N GLY A 208 8.35 14.44 -1.33
CA GLY A 208 7.96 14.03 -2.68
C GLY A 208 6.84 14.89 -3.24
N HIS A 209 6.88 15.13 -4.55
CA HIS A 209 5.84 15.85 -5.29
C HIS A 209 5.46 15.07 -6.54
N LEU A 210 4.15 15.00 -6.82
CA LEU A 210 3.57 14.26 -7.93
C LEU A 210 2.59 15.15 -8.69
N ARG A 211 2.63 15.15 -10.02
CA ARG A 211 1.69 15.89 -10.90
C ARG A 211 0.87 14.90 -11.71
N PHE A 212 -0.44 15.05 -11.68
CA PHE A 212 -1.37 14.14 -12.33
C PHE A 212 -1.95 14.73 -13.63
N PRO A 213 -2.44 13.88 -14.56
CA PRO A 213 -3.07 14.31 -15.80
C PRO A 213 -4.27 15.26 -15.62
N SER A 214 -5.05 15.06 -14.55
CA SER A 214 -6.18 15.93 -14.17
C SER A 214 -5.78 17.36 -13.79
N GLY A 215 -4.48 17.63 -13.64
CA GLY A 215 -3.95 18.89 -13.10
C GLY A 215 -3.83 18.91 -11.57
N MET A 216 -4.36 17.89 -10.89
CA MET A 216 -4.17 17.71 -9.46
C MET A 216 -2.69 17.48 -9.13
N VAL A 217 -2.28 17.90 -7.95
CA VAL A 217 -0.94 17.64 -7.43
C VAL A 217 -1.02 16.92 -6.09
N ALA A 218 -0.04 16.06 -5.82
CA ALA A 218 0.12 15.49 -4.49
C ALA A 218 1.53 15.74 -3.96
N HIS A 219 1.65 15.87 -2.64
CA HIS A 219 2.95 15.86 -2.03
C HIS A 219 2.97 15.07 -0.73
N MET A 220 4.15 14.57 -0.37
CA MET A 220 4.35 13.81 0.86
C MET A 220 5.58 14.29 1.61
N HIS A 221 5.45 14.32 2.94
CA HIS A 221 6.55 14.51 3.87
C HIS A 221 6.74 13.20 4.65
N LEU A 222 7.88 12.57 4.45
CA LEU A 222 8.26 11.30 5.05
C LEU A 222 9.47 11.51 5.93
N SER A 223 9.42 11.08 7.20
CA SER A 223 10.57 11.25 8.08
C SER A 223 10.65 10.18 9.17
N TRP A 224 11.86 9.67 9.40
CA TRP A 224 12.20 8.91 10.60
C TRP A 224 12.76 9.78 11.72
N LEU A 225 12.96 11.08 11.44
CA LEU A 225 13.60 12.03 12.32
C LEU A 225 12.63 13.18 12.65
N ASP A 226 11.56 12.85 13.37
CA ASP A 226 10.55 13.82 13.79
C ASP A 226 10.11 13.54 15.22
N PRO A 227 9.92 14.58 16.08
CA PRO A 227 9.51 14.39 17.47
C PRO A 227 8.08 13.87 17.61
N HIS A 228 7.23 14.07 16.61
CA HIS A 228 5.84 13.64 16.63
C HIS A 228 5.63 12.43 15.72
N LYS A 229 4.76 11.52 16.15
CA LYS A 229 4.26 10.46 15.29
C LYS A 229 3.02 10.94 14.56
N GLU A 230 3.15 11.24 13.27
CA GLU A 230 2.03 11.68 12.42
C GLU A 230 1.73 10.67 11.32
N ARG A 231 0.45 10.50 11.04
CA ARG A 231 -0.11 9.67 9.96
C ARG A 231 -1.33 10.39 9.43
N ARG A 232 -1.08 11.46 8.69
CA ARG A 232 -2.13 12.39 8.25
C ARG A 232 -2.18 12.50 6.73
N LEU A 233 -3.39 12.52 6.20
CA LEU A 233 -3.68 12.75 4.79
C LEU A 233 -4.72 13.86 4.69
N THR A 234 -4.45 14.88 3.91
CA THR A 234 -5.37 15.98 3.64
C THR A 234 -5.70 16.00 2.14
N VAL A 235 -6.98 16.07 1.84
CA VAL A 235 -7.52 16.19 0.47
C VAL A 235 -8.26 17.51 0.38
N VAL A 236 -7.89 18.31 -0.60
CA VAL A 236 -8.50 19.62 -0.87
C VAL A 236 -9.19 19.56 -2.22
N GLY A 237 -10.49 19.71 -2.19
CA GLY A 237 -11.34 19.79 -3.37
C GLY A 237 -11.97 21.17 -3.52
N SER A 238 -12.60 21.42 -4.66
CA SER A 238 -13.26 22.69 -4.97
C SER A 238 -14.50 22.97 -4.10
N GLN A 239 -15.15 21.92 -3.60
CA GLN A 239 -16.37 22.04 -2.78
C GLN A 239 -16.08 21.90 -1.29
N ARG A 240 -15.26 20.94 -0.88
CA ARG A 240 -14.95 20.62 0.52
C ARG A 240 -13.52 20.15 0.66
N MET A 241 -13.06 20.11 1.90
CA MET A 241 -11.75 19.58 2.28
C MET A 241 -11.94 18.43 3.25
N ALA A 242 -11.06 17.44 3.22
CA ALA A 242 -11.11 16.31 4.14
C ALA A 242 -9.72 16.05 4.75
N VAL A 243 -9.69 15.71 6.03
CA VAL A 243 -8.47 15.32 6.75
C VAL A 243 -8.71 13.94 7.35
N PHE A 244 -7.89 13.00 6.95
CA PHE A 244 -7.77 11.69 7.59
C PHE A 244 -6.53 11.69 8.49
N ASP A 245 -6.73 11.41 9.78
CA ASP A 245 -5.66 11.31 10.79
C ASP A 245 -5.73 9.94 11.46
N ASP A 246 -4.81 9.05 11.08
CA ASP A 246 -4.78 7.68 11.61
C ASP A 246 -4.31 7.62 13.07
N MET A 247 -3.70 8.70 13.57
CA MET A 247 -3.29 8.78 14.98
C MET A 247 -4.42 9.22 15.91
N ALA A 248 -5.50 9.79 15.35
CA ALA A 248 -6.66 10.19 16.15
C ALA A 248 -7.39 8.95 16.68
N THR A 249 -7.74 8.98 17.96
CA THR A 249 -8.54 7.94 18.62
C THR A 249 -10.03 8.04 18.27
N GLU A 250 -10.47 9.27 18.04
CA GLU A 250 -11.82 9.61 17.61
C GLU A 250 -11.76 10.50 16.36
N ARG A 251 -12.82 10.50 15.56
CA ARG A 251 -12.92 11.38 14.39
C ARG A 251 -11.72 11.29 13.44
N LYS A 252 -11.30 10.06 13.13
CA LYS A 252 -10.18 9.82 12.21
C LYS A 252 -10.34 10.51 10.85
N LEU A 253 -11.58 10.71 10.39
CA LEU A 253 -11.90 11.46 9.18
C LEU A 253 -12.76 12.67 9.55
N THR A 254 -12.32 13.85 9.14
CA THR A 254 -13.07 15.10 9.30
C THR A 254 -13.23 15.77 7.94
N VAL A 255 -14.45 16.12 7.60
CA VAL A 255 -14.81 16.84 6.36
C VAL A 255 -15.17 18.27 6.74
N PHE A 256 -14.56 19.22 6.08
CA PHE A 256 -14.73 20.66 6.31
C PHE A 256 -15.48 21.29 5.13
N ASP A 257 -16.58 21.97 5.41
CA ASP A 257 -17.26 22.83 4.46
C ASP A 257 -16.52 24.17 4.37
N LYS A 258 -15.36 24.14 3.71
CA LYS A 258 -14.49 25.29 3.52
C LYS A 258 -14.06 25.37 2.06
N GLY A 259 -13.95 26.58 1.55
CA GLY A 259 -13.52 26.84 0.17
C GLY A 259 -13.67 28.29 -0.20
N PHE A 260 -13.54 28.55 -1.50
CA PHE A 260 -13.80 29.84 -2.10
C PHE A 260 -14.91 29.69 -3.14
N ASP A 261 -15.95 30.50 -3.04
CA ASP A 261 -16.98 30.62 -4.06
C ASP A 261 -16.65 31.81 -4.94
N LEU A 262 -16.59 31.59 -6.26
CA LEU A 262 -16.40 32.65 -7.23
C LEU A 262 -17.77 33.28 -7.50
N ASP A 263 -17.97 34.51 -7.03
CA ASP A 263 -19.18 35.26 -7.36
C ASP A 263 -19.01 35.81 -8.79
N GLY A 264 -19.82 35.32 -9.72
CA GLY A 264 -19.63 35.41 -11.17
C GLY A 264 -19.61 36.82 -11.82
N ALA A 265 -19.44 37.90 -11.06
CA ALA A 265 -19.42 39.27 -11.55
C ALA A 265 -18.01 39.79 -11.92
N SER A 266 -16.95 39.28 -11.31
CA SER A 266 -15.56 39.66 -11.62
C SER A 266 -14.62 38.49 -11.28
N LYS A 267 -13.49 38.39 -12.05
CA LYS A 267 -12.46 37.37 -11.73
C LYS A 267 -11.75 37.59 -10.39
N ASP A 268 -11.95 38.77 -9.79
CA ASP A 268 -11.30 39.21 -8.56
C ASP A 268 -12.24 39.10 -7.33
N ASP A 269 -13.54 38.78 -7.54
CA ASP A 269 -14.52 38.67 -6.48
C ASP A 269 -14.67 37.21 -6.05
N TYR A 270 -14.14 36.87 -4.89
CA TYR A 270 -14.34 35.58 -4.24
C TYR A 270 -14.91 35.76 -2.83
N VAL A 271 -15.76 34.83 -2.44
CA VAL A 271 -16.30 34.77 -1.09
C VAL A 271 -15.72 33.54 -0.37
N THR A 272 -15.11 33.76 0.78
CA THR A 272 -14.63 32.67 1.61
C THR A 272 -15.82 31.92 2.22
N ARG A 273 -15.99 30.66 1.88
CA ARG A 273 -16.91 29.76 2.56
C ARG A 273 -16.22 29.17 3.79
N SER A 274 -16.81 29.37 4.97
CA SER A 274 -16.33 28.82 6.25
C SER A 274 -17.51 28.21 6.99
N GLY A 275 -18.01 27.10 6.46
CA GLY A 275 -19.06 26.30 7.06
C GLY A 275 -18.56 25.39 8.19
N GLY A 276 -19.40 24.45 8.61
CA GLY A 276 -19.09 23.51 9.69
C GLY A 276 -18.08 22.42 9.30
N ALA A 277 -17.78 21.59 10.29
CA ALA A 277 -17.04 20.35 10.08
C ALA A 277 -17.89 19.16 10.52
N SER A 278 -17.82 18.06 9.79
CA SER A 278 -18.49 16.80 10.09
C SER A 278 -17.46 15.67 10.14
N SER A 279 -17.74 14.66 10.95
CA SER A 279 -16.92 13.45 11.02
C SER A 279 -17.82 12.25 10.76
N PRO A 280 -17.74 11.62 9.59
CA PRO A 280 -18.47 10.40 9.31
C PRO A 280 -18.01 9.29 10.26
N ALA A 281 -18.94 8.40 10.62
CA ALA A 281 -18.62 7.23 11.42
C ALA A 281 -17.74 6.27 10.60
N ILE A 282 -16.63 5.85 11.18
CA ILE A 282 -15.71 4.90 10.60
C ILE A 282 -15.78 3.60 11.39
N ALA A 283 -15.86 2.47 10.70
CA ALA A 283 -15.88 1.17 11.33
C ALA A 283 -14.58 0.91 12.11
N ALA A 284 -14.71 0.45 13.35
CA ALA A 284 -13.56 0.10 14.20
C ALA A 284 -13.11 -1.35 13.91
N VAL A 285 -12.62 -1.58 12.69
CA VAL A 285 -12.09 -2.88 12.24
C VAL A 285 -10.61 -2.75 11.91
N GLU A 286 -9.84 -3.78 12.22
CA GLU A 286 -8.41 -3.82 11.89
C GLU A 286 -8.23 -3.89 10.37
N PRO A 287 -7.54 -2.91 9.73
CA PRO A 287 -7.34 -2.89 8.28
C PRO A 287 -6.66 -4.15 7.74
N LEU A 288 -5.69 -4.71 8.48
CA LEU A 288 -5.00 -5.94 8.10
C LEU A 288 -5.95 -7.15 8.01
N ARG A 289 -6.96 -7.16 8.85
CA ARG A 289 -8.00 -8.20 8.79
C ARG A 289 -8.82 -8.07 7.51
N LEU A 290 -9.28 -6.86 7.18
CA LEU A 290 -10.06 -6.59 5.96
C LEU A 290 -9.25 -6.93 4.71
N GLU A 291 -7.98 -6.57 4.68
CA GLU A 291 -7.06 -6.87 3.60
C GLU A 291 -6.92 -8.38 3.36
N LEU A 292 -6.68 -9.15 4.42
CA LEU A 292 -6.52 -10.61 4.31
C LEU A 292 -7.84 -11.34 4.06
N GLU A 293 -8.96 -10.86 4.60
CA GLU A 293 -10.30 -11.36 4.26
C GLU A 293 -10.58 -11.17 2.77
N HIS A 294 -10.26 -9.99 2.21
CA HIS A 294 -10.36 -9.71 0.78
C HIS A 294 -9.48 -10.63 -0.08
N PHE A 295 -8.22 -10.88 0.33
CA PHE A 295 -7.35 -11.85 -0.35
C PHE A 295 -7.96 -13.24 -0.39
N VAL A 296 -8.48 -13.71 0.75
CA VAL A 296 -9.13 -15.03 0.87
C VAL A 296 -10.38 -15.11 -0.02
N GLU A 297 -11.19 -14.06 -0.06
CA GLU A 297 -12.38 -13.99 -0.92
C GLU A 297 -12.00 -14.03 -2.40
N CYS A 298 -11.09 -13.17 -2.85
CA CYS A 298 -10.61 -13.15 -4.24
C CYS A 298 -10.02 -14.50 -4.68
N THR A 299 -9.26 -15.16 -3.79
CA THR A 299 -8.69 -16.47 -4.09
C THR A 299 -9.77 -17.56 -4.24
N ARG A 300 -10.88 -17.47 -3.50
CA ARG A 300 -11.96 -18.45 -3.54
C ARG A 300 -12.90 -18.30 -4.71
N ASP A 301 -13.17 -17.08 -5.14
CA ASP A 301 -14.13 -16.78 -6.21
C ASP A 301 -13.48 -16.40 -7.54
N GLY A 302 -12.16 -16.20 -7.57
CA GLY A 302 -11.41 -15.83 -8.76
C GLY A 302 -11.54 -14.34 -9.12
N SER A 303 -12.07 -13.50 -8.21
CA SER A 303 -12.18 -12.07 -8.46
C SER A 303 -10.83 -11.39 -8.37
N ARG A 304 -10.72 -10.23 -9.03
CA ARG A 304 -9.50 -9.43 -9.03
C ARG A 304 -9.36 -8.66 -7.72
N PRO A 305 -8.22 -8.76 -7.03
CA PRO A 305 -7.99 -7.99 -5.81
C PRO A 305 -7.98 -6.49 -6.07
N HIS A 306 -8.38 -5.72 -5.08
CA HIS A 306 -8.32 -4.27 -5.10
C HIS A 306 -6.88 -3.75 -5.26
N SER A 307 -5.95 -4.30 -4.47
CA SER A 307 -4.50 -4.05 -4.57
C SER A 307 -3.79 -5.18 -5.32
N ASP A 308 -4.18 -5.43 -6.57
CA ASP A 308 -3.64 -6.48 -7.44
C ASP A 308 -2.19 -6.25 -7.87
N GLY A 309 -1.63 -7.19 -8.64
CA GLY A 309 -0.28 -7.08 -9.18
C GLY A 309 -0.07 -5.82 -10.03
N ALA A 310 -1.06 -5.40 -10.82
CA ALA A 310 -0.97 -4.18 -11.63
C ALA A 310 -0.95 -2.92 -10.76
N SER A 311 -1.70 -2.89 -9.67
CA SER A 311 -1.62 -1.84 -8.65
C SER A 311 -0.23 -1.80 -8.02
N GLY A 312 0.31 -2.95 -7.62
CA GLY A 312 1.67 -3.06 -7.10
C GLY A 312 2.74 -2.53 -8.07
N VAL A 313 2.63 -2.86 -9.37
CA VAL A 313 3.52 -2.32 -10.42
C VAL A 313 3.47 -0.80 -10.47
N ARG A 314 2.26 -0.19 -10.46
CA ARG A 314 2.10 1.27 -10.49
C ARG A 314 2.79 1.93 -9.30
N VAL A 315 2.62 1.37 -8.10
CA VAL A 315 3.28 1.90 -6.89
C VAL A 315 4.80 1.82 -7.00
N VAL A 316 5.35 0.67 -7.44
CA VAL A 316 6.81 0.51 -7.59
C VAL A 316 7.37 1.45 -8.65
N ARG A 317 6.70 1.67 -9.77
CA ARG A 317 7.11 2.65 -10.81
C ARG A 317 7.22 4.07 -10.25
N VAL A 318 6.24 4.49 -9.46
CA VAL A 318 6.26 5.82 -8.83
C VAL A 318 7.40 5.93 -7.82
N LEU A 319 7.60 4.90 -6.98
CA LEU A 319 8.71 4.89 -6.01
C LEU A 319 10.08 4.90 -6.70
N GLU A 320 10.25 4.12 -7.76
CA GLU A 320 11.50 4.09 -8.55
C GLU A 320 11.77 5.45 -9.19
N ALA A 321 10.76 6.11 -9.75
CA ALA A 321 10.90 7.46 -10.34
C ALA A 321 11.23 8.52 -9.27
N LEU A 322 10.61 8.45 -8.09
CA LEU A 322 10.95 9.33 -6.96
C LEU A 322 12.39 9.10 -6.48
N GLN A 323 12.85 7.85 -6.45
CA GLN A 323 14.22 7.49 -6.09
C GLN A 323 15.21 8.07 -7.11
N LEU A 324 14.95 7.93 -8.41
CA LEU A 324 15.76 8.55 -9.47
C LEU A 324 15.83 10.07 -9.33
N SER A 325 14.72 10.70 -8.94
CA SER A 325 14.70 12.15 -8.67
C SER A 325 15.57 12.53 -7.47
N LEU A 326 15.53 11.75 -6.37
CA LEU A 326 16.40 11.95 -5.22
C LEU A 326 17.89 11.89 -5.63
N GLU A 327 18.27 10.86 -6.38
CA GLU A 327 19.63 10.66 -6.89
C GLU A 327 20.07 11.76 -7.86
N ALA A 328 19.12 12.38 -8.55
CA ALA A 328 19.33 13.52 -9.47
C ALA A 328 19.19 14.89 -8.77
N GLY A 329 19.24 14.96 -7.43
CA GLY A 329 19.16 16.22 -6.68
C GLY A 329 17.81 16.91 -6.79
N GLY A 330 16.72 16.16 -6.97
CA GLY A 330 15.34 16.66 -7.06
C GLY A 330 14.88 16.99 -8.48
N ALA A 331 15.66 16.64 -9.50
CA ALA A 331 15.24 16.84 -10.89
C ALA A 331 13.93 16.07 -11.18
N PRO A 332 12.96 16.68 -11.89
CA PRO A 332 11.72 15.99 -12.25
C PRO A 332 11.97 14.78 -13.14
N VAL A 333 11.25 13.70 -12.85
CA VAL A 333 11.26 12.45 -13.61
C VAL A 333 9.88 12.20 -14.18
N ALA A 334 9.78 12.12 -15.52
CA ALA A 334 8.53 11.80 -16.21
C ALA A 334 8.21 10.30 -16.06
N LEU A 335 6.93 9.99 -15.79
CA LEU A 335 6.41 8.63 -15.89
C LEU A 335 5.73 8.49 -17.26
N GLU A 336 6.36 7.75 -18.17
CA GLU A 336 5.74 7.42 -19.44
C GLU A 336 4.47 6.58 -19.21
N ALA A 337 3.34 7.06 -19.71
CA ALA A 337 2.18 6.21 -19.92
C ALA A 337 2.57 5.19 -21.00
N ARG A 338 2.96 3.95 -20.62
CA ARG A 338 3.02 2.89 -21.63
C ARG A 338 1.62 2.74 -22.22
N SER A 339 1.45 3.18 -23.45
CA SER A 339 0.29 2.82 -24.24
C SER A 339 0.17 1.31 -24.19
N ALA A 340 -1.02 0.80 -23.89
CA ALA A 340 -1.35 -0.60 -24.12
C ALA A 340 -1.14 -0.87 -25.62
N ALA A 341 0.10 -1.22 -25.98
CA ALA A 341 0.47 -1.60 -27.32
C ALA A 341 0.25 -3.10 -27.46
N GLY A 342 -0.74 -3.46 -28.27
CA GLY A 342 -0.75 -4.70 -29.02
C GLY A 342 -1.65 -5.81 -28.54
N SER A 343 -2.96 -5.63 -28.69
CA SER A 343 -3.78 -6.75 -29.18
C SER A 343 -4.00 -6.54 -30.69
N GLN A 344 -3.15 -7.10 -31.50
CA GLN A 344 -3.47 -7.48 -32.88
C GLN A 344 -3.43 -8.99 -32.96
#